data_43554352e004b4b2e51a356c15f653de
#
_entry.id   43554352e004b4b2e51a356c15f653de
#
_cell.length_a   1.000
_cell.length_b   1.000
_cell.length_c   1.000
_cell.angle_alpha   90.00
_cell.angle_beta   90.00
_cell.angle_gamma   90.00
#
_symmetry.space_group_name_H-M   'P 1'
#
loop_
_entity.id
_entity.type
_entity.pdbx_description
1 polymer ?
#
loop_
_entity_poly.entity_id
_entity_poly.type
_entity_poly.pdbx_seq_one_letter_code
_entity_poly.pdbx_strand_id
1 'polypeptide(L)'
;MLRNTIITALVCLATTPVLSQELTVSNNLLYDATLTPNLQMAVQVSPKWSIGVTGGFRHWPIGNLTKTKWRHLLISPEVRHWSDSLQIGHFFGMNAIYSHFNAGYTDMVIYKGVKDERRQGDLVALGGFYGYSWRLGRRWTFEAVGGVAVGYAWYDRFVMNNRGDDWDPIGDDKSVFLLPQLGLNFVYHIPLKSKESRRYGLTRTINNNINQ
;
A
#
# COMPACT_ATOMS: atom_id res chain seq x y z
N MET A 1 3.91 -27.24 -12.58
CA MET A 1 2.60 -27.31 -11.91
C MET A 1 2.28 -26.03 -11.13
N LEU A 2 3.12 -25.54 -10.22
CA LEU A 2 2.85 -24.35 -9.39
C LEU A 2 2.46 -23.09 -10.20
N ARG A 3 3.15 -22.80 -11.30
CA ARG A 3 2.89 -21.63 -12.16
C ARG A 3 1.47 -21.64 -12.78
N ASN A 4 1.00 -22.78 -13.20
CA ASN A 4 -0.35 -22.90 -13.79
C ASN A 4 -1.42 -22.80 -12.72
N THR A 5 -1.18 -23.32 -11.51
CA THR A 5 -2.09 -23.20 -10.36
C THR A 5 -2.27 -21.75 -9.91
N ILE A 6 -1.16 -20.96 -9.89
CA ILE A 6 -1.20 -19.54 -9.54
C ILE A 6 -1.98 -18.74 -10.60
N ILE A 7 -1.75 -19.02 -11.89
CA ILE A 7 -2.47 -18.36 -12.99
C ILE A 7 -3.95 -18.70 -12.93
N THR A 8 -4.31 -19.97 -12.68
CA THR A 8 -5.71 -20.40 -12.55
C THR A 8 -6.38 -19.75 -11.33
N ALA A 9 -5.70 -19.64 -10.20
CA ALA A 9 -6.22 -18.96 -9.01
C ALA A 9 -6.43 -17.45 -9.25
N LEU A 10 -5.52 -16.77 -9.96
CA LEU A 10 -5.65 -15.38 -10.37
C LEU A 10 -6.81 -15.17 -11.36
N VAL A 11 -7.00 -16.08 -12.30
CA VAL A 11 -8.11 -16.03 -13.26
C VAL A 11 -9.45 -16.32 -12.57
N CYS A 12 -9.52 -17.27 -11.63
CA CYS A 12 -10.72 -17.54 -10.83
C CYS A 12 -11.11 -16.34 -9.94
N LEU A 13 -10.15 -15.61 -9.38
CA LEU A 13 -10.41 -14.35 -8.66
C LEU A 13 -10.96 -13.24 -9.59
N ALA A 14 -10.55 -13.24 -10.86
CA ALA A 14 -11.03 -12.27 -11.86
C ALA A 14 -12.41 -12.61 -12.44
N THR A 15 -12.86 -13.88 -12.34
CA THR A 15 -14.14 -14.35 -12.92
C THR A 15 -15.29 -14.46 -11.92
N THR A 16 -15.05 -14.31 -10.61
CA THR A 16 -16.14 -14.11 -9.67
C THR A 16 -16.88 -12.83 -10.07
N PRO A 17 -18.22 -12.80 -10.14
CA PRO A 17 -18.95 -11.56 -10.30
C PRO A 17 -18.60 -10.72 -9.06
N VAL A 18 -17.60 -9.86 -9.20
CA VAL A 18 -17.25 -8.89 -8.18
C VAL A 18 -18.48 -7.99 -8.09
N LEU A 19 -19.29 -8.23 -7.07
CA LEU A 19 -20.36 -7.33 -6.65
C LEU A 19 -19.73 -6.05 -6.10
N SER A 20 -18.56 -5.69 -6.64
CA SER A 20 -17.84 -4.49 -6.28
C SER A 20 -18.71 -3.31 -6.68
N GLN A 21 -19.30 -2.73 -5.69
CA GLN A 21 -20.11 -1.52 -5.86
C GLN A 21 -19.24 -0.27 -5.78
N GLU A 22 -17.98 -0.39 -5.35
CA GLU A 22 -17.12 0.74 -5.10
C GLU A 22 -15.63 0.40 -5.29
N LEU A 23 -14.94 1.29 -5.98
CA LEU A 23 -13.48 1.36 -6.07
C LEU A 23 -13.03 2.56 -5.22
N THR A 24 -12.02 2.38 -4.40
CA THR A 24 -11.41 3.47 -3.66
C THR A 24 -9.99 3.72 -4.14
N VAL A 25 -9.62 5.00 -4.17
CA VAL A 25 -8.26 5.47 -4.44
C VAL A 25 -7.86 6.35 -3.27
N SER A 26 -6.72 6.07 -2.65
CA SER A 26 -6.26 6.83 -1.50
C SER A 26 -4.76 7.12 -1.54
N ASN A 27 -4.40 8.15 -0.79
CA ASN A 27 -3.03 8.61 -0.58
C ASN A 27 -2.77 8.72 0.92
N ASN A 28 -1.59 8.27 1.38
CA ASN A 28 -1.15 8.36 2.76
C ASN A 28 -0.25 9.58 2.96
N LEU A 29 -0.75 10.57 3.68
CA LEU A 29 -0.06 11.83 3.96
C LEU A 29 1.23 11.65 4.77
N LEU A 30 1.32 10.63 5.62
CA LEU A 30 2.54 10.37 6.38
C LEU A 30 3.68 9.89 5.47
N TYR A 31 3.35 9.15 4.41
CA TYR A 31 4.34 8.79 3.39
C TYR A 31 4.77 10.02 2.59
N ASP A 32 3.85 10.90 2.24
CA ASP A 32 4.18 12.15 1.54
C ASP A 32 5.06 13.06 2.41
N ALA A 33 4.80 13.13 3.72
CA ALA A 33 5.63 13.87 4.67
C ALA A 33 7.09 13.34 4.71
N THR A 34 7.29 12.05 4.41
CA THR A 34 8.62 11.47 4.21
C THR A 34 9.13 11.57 2.78
N LEU A 35 8.49 12.36 1.92
CA LEU A 35 8.79 12.50 0.50
C LEU A 35 8.70 11.15 -0.26
N THR A 36 7.74 10.31 0.13
CA THR A 36 7.43 9.05 -0.52
C THR A 36 6.05 9.12 -1.17
N PRO A 37 5.92 9.59 -2.42
CA PRO A 37 4.66 9.50 -3.15
C PRO A 37 4.13 8.08 -3.12
N ASN A 38 2.85 7.97 -2.86
CA ASN A 38 2.18 6.69 -2.70
C ASN A 38 0.76 6.76 -3.24
N LEU A 39 0.26 5.62 -3.65
CA LEU A 39 -1.12 5.46 -4.08
C LEU A 39 -1.61 4.08 -3.63
N GLN A 40 -2.79 4.07 -3.05
CA GLN A 40 -3.51 2.84 -2.76
C GLN A 40 -4.76 2.76 -3.63
N MET A 41 -5.04 1.58 -4.13
CA MET A 41 -6.29 1.24 -4.81
C MET A 41 -6.92 0.05 -4.10
N ALA A 42 -8.22 0.13 -3.79
CA ALA A 42 -8.93 -0.97 -3.18
C ALA A 42 -10.34 -1.13 -3.78
N VAL A 43 -10.82 -2.36 -3.80
CA VAL A 43 -12.16 -2.71 -4.27
C VAL A 43 -12.94 -3.41 -3.16
N GLN A 44 -14.20 -3.06 -3.01
CA GLN A 44 -15.11 -3.75 -2.12
C GLN A 44 -15.53 -5.07 -2.78
N VAL A 45 -15.16 -6.19 -2.18
CA VAL A 45 -15.46 -7.55 -2.69
C VAL A 45 -16.71 -8.16 -2.05
N SER A 46 -17.10 -7.66 -0.88
CA SER A 46 -18.36 -8.00 -0.22
C SER A 46 -18.79 -6.84 0.69
N PRO A 47 -20.00 -6.87 1.28
CA PRO A 47 -20.48 -5.76 2.12
C PRO A 47 -19.53 -5.30 3.22
N LYS A 48 -18.73 -6.21 3.78
CA LYS A 48 -17.80 -5.93 4.86
C LYS A 48 -16.34 -6.21 4.53
N TRP A 49 -16.01 -6.57 3.30
CA TRP A 49 -14.64 -6.90 2.91
C TRP A 49 -14.16 -6.08 1.72
N SER A 50 -12.96 -5.58 1.81
CA SER A 50 -12.25 -4.98 0.68
C SER A 50 -10.86 -5.57 0.55
N ILE A 51 -10.37 -5.59 -0.68
CA ILE A 51 -8.99 -5.95 -1.00
C ILE A 51 -8.35 -4.77 -1.72
N GLY A 52 -7.08 -4.54 -1.45
CA GLY A 52 -6.38 -3.41 -2.01
C GLY A 52 -4.89 -3.67 -2.20
N VAL A 53 -4.25 -2.72 -2.85
CA VAL A 53 -2.81 -2.67 -3.01
C VAL A 53 -2.31 -1.24 -2.88
N THR A 54 -1.28 -1.06 -2.09
CA THR A 54 -0.54 0.20 -1.97
C THR A 54 0.77 0.09 -2.73
N GLY A 55 1.07 1.08 -3.54
CA GLY A 55 2.37 1.30 -4.15
C GLY A 55 2.97 2.60 -3.67
N GLY A 56 4.27 2.62 -3.40
CA GLY A 56 4.99 3.84 -3.04
C GLY A 56 6.44 3.76 -3.53
N PHE A 57 7.01 4.89 -3.87
CA PHE A 57 8.40 4.91 -4.29
C PHE A 57 9.08 6.21 -3.87
N ARG A 58 10.38 6.11 -3.66
CA ARG A 58 11.25 7.26 -3.45
C ARG A 58 12.56 7.04 -4.16
N HIS A 59 12.95 7.98 -5.02
CA HIS A 59 14.17 7.87 -5.81
C HIS A 59 15.11 9.08 -5.67
N TRP A 60 14.64 10.20 -5.15
CA TRP A 60 15.39 11.46 -5.04
C TRP A 60 16.16 11.58 -3.73
N PRO A 61 17.29 12.31 -3.73
CA PRO A 61 18.06 12.59 -2.52
C PRO A 61 17.33 13.58 -1.59
N ILE A 62 17.66 13.55 -0.31
CA ILE A 62 17.19 14.55 0.67
C ILE A 62 18.16 15.73 0.67
N GLY A 63 17.78 16.84 0.05
CA GLY A 63 18.57 18.09 0.06
C GLY A 63 19.96 17.97 -0.55
N ASN A 64 20.86 18.89 -0.19
CA ASN A 64 22.24 18.93 -0.67
C ASN A 64 23.18 17.93 0.04
N LEU A 65 22.66 16.97 0.79
CA LEU A 65 23.44 15.98 1.50
C LEU A 65 23.86 14.87 0.53
N THR A 66 24.99 15.01 -0.12
CA THR A 66 25.54 14.07 -1.09
C THR A 66 25.77 12.66 -0.53
N LYS A 67 25.87 12.52 0.78
CA LYS A 67 26.10 11.24 1.47
C LYS A 67 24.82 10.51 1.87
N THR A 68 23.73 11.24 2.15
CA THR A 68 22.47 10.62 2.59
C THR A 68 21.73 9.98 1.42
N LYS A 69 21.56 8.67 1.46
CA LYS A 69 20.77 7.91 0.50
C LYS A 69 19.57 7.31 1.21
N TRP A 70 18.38 7.57 0.64
CA TRP A 70 17.15 6.94 1.05
C TRP A 70 16.28 6.75 -0.18
N ARG A 71 16.39 5.58 -0.76
CA ARG A 71 15.61 5.18 -1.92
C ARG A 71 14.87 3.89 -1.59
N HIS A 72 13.62 3.80 -1.96
CA HIS A 72 12.87 2.57 -1.84
C HIS A 72 11.72 2.52 -2.84
N LEU A 73 11.37 1.31 -3.20
CA LEU A 73 10.13 0.92 -3.85
C LEU A 73 9.36 0.06 -2.87
N LEU A 74 8.07 0.31 -2.71
CA LEU A 74 7.20 -0.44 -1.80
C LEU A 74 5.96 -0.88 -2.56
N ILE A 75 5.56 -2.14 -2.34
CA ILE A 75 4.26 -2.67 -2.73
C ILE A 75 3.66 -3.43 -1.55
N SER A 76 2.37 -3.19 -1.28
CA SER A 76 1.69 -3.77 -0.14
C SER A 76 0.25 -4.15 -0.49
N PRO A 77 -0.01 -5.41 -0.89
CA PRO A 77 -1.36 -5.94 -0.93
C PRO A 77 -1.95 -6.07 0.47
N GLU A 78 -3.24 -5.84 0.58
CA GLU A 78 -3.96 -5.88 1.85
C GLU A 78 -5.39 -6.40 1.70
N VAL A 79 -5.92 -6.87 2.82
CA VAL A 79 -7.34 -7.20 3.00
C VAL A 79 -7.86 -6.49 4.23
N ARG A 80 -9.06 -5.92 4.14
CA ARG A 80 -9.72 -5.20 5.25
C ARG A 80 -11.08 -5.80 5.52
N HIS A 81 -11.42 -5.88 6.80
CA HIS A 81 -12.76 -6.15 7.28
C HIS A 81 -13.33 -4.90 7.95
N TRP A 82 -14.52 -4.49 7.52
CA TRP A 82 -15.21 -3.29 7.96
C TRP A 82 -16.32 -3.61 8.94
N SER A 83 -16.50 -2.79 9.96
CA SER A 83 -17.65 -2.90 10.85
C SER A 83 -18.97 -2.54 10.15
N ASP A 84 -18.90 -1.61 9.18
CA ASP A 84 -20.04 -1.16 8.38
C ASP A 84 -19.84 -1.48 6.89
N SER A 85 -20.93 -1.80 6.20
CA SER A 85 -20.98 -2.06 4.77
C SER A 85 -20.71 -0.84 3.88
N LEU A 86 -20.77 0.36 4.43
CA LEU A 86 -20.48 1.62 3.74
C LEU A 86 -18.99 2.01 3.77
N GLN A 87 -18.12 1.15 4.30
CA GLN A 87 -16.68 1.42 4.49
C GLN A 87 -16.41 2.70 5.30
N ILE A 88 -17.20 2.88 6.35
CA ILE A 88 -17.10 3.99 7.31
C ILE A 88 -16.98 3.39 8.70
N GLY A 89 -16.32 4.12 9.61
CA GLY A 89 -16.13 3.67 10.97
C GLY A 89 -14.93 2.74 11.12
N HIS A 90 -15.04 1.76 11.97
CA HIS A 90 -13.94 0.89 12.35
C HIS A 90 -13.64 -0.17 11.30
N PHE A 91 -12.37 -0.43 11.08
CA PHE A 91 -11.89 -1.55 10.28
C PHE A 91 -10.60 -2.13 10.85
N PHE A 92 -10.37 -3.38 10.55
CA PHE A 92 -9.08 -4.03 10.77
C PHE A 92 -8.67 -4.78 9.51
N GLY A 93 -7.38 -4.96 9.34
CA GLY A 93 -6.86 -5.62 8.16
C GLY A 93 -5.52 -6.27 8.37
N MET A 94 -5.12 -6.98 7.35
CA MET A 94 -3.80 -7.59 7.23
C MET A 94 -3.18 -7.20 5.90
N ASN A 95 -1.86 -7.09 5.88
CA ASN A 95 -1.12 -6.81 4.66
C ASN A 95 0.18 -7.61 4.59
N ALA A 96 0.62 -7.86 3.38
CA ALA A 96 1.98 -8.25 3.09
C ALA A 96 2.71 -7.03 2.51
N ILE A 97 3.97 -6.85 2.87
CA ILE A 97 4.79 -5.73 2.40
C ILE A 97 6.01 -6.33 1.70
N TYR A 98 6.31 -5.85 0.52
CA TYR A 98 7.60 -6.02 -0.13
C TYR A 98 8.20 -4.65 -0.39
N SER A 99 9.47 -4.48 -0.09
CA SER A 99 10.19 -3.27 -0.44
C SER A 99 11.62 -3.58 -0.85
N HIS A 100 12.03 -2.99 -1.97
CA HIS A 100 13.45 -2.87 -2.33
C HIS A 100 13.96 -1.54 -1.80
N PHE A 101 15.04 -1.55 -1.03
CA PHE A 101 15.55 -0.35 -0.39
C PHE A 101 17.05 -0.14 -0.57
N ASN A 102 17.45 1.11 -0.53
CA ASN A 102 18.83 1.54 -0.52
C ASN A 102 18.92 2.76 0.41
N ALA A 103 19.34 2.49 1.62
CA ALA A 103 19.39 3.47 2.70
C ALA A 103 20.79 3.55 3.30
N GLY A 104 21.28 4.76 3.54
CA GLY A 104 22.57 4.95 4.15
C GLY A 104 22.82 6.39 4.59
N TYR A 105 23.67 6.55 5.59
CA TYR A 105 24.07 7.83 6.18
C TYR A 105 22.90 8.71 6.60
N THR A 106 21.85 8.08 7.11
CA THR A 106 20.64 8.75 7.59
C THR A 106 20.50 8.55 9.07
N ASP A 107 20.42 9.64 9.81
CA ASP A 107 20.08 9.64 11.23
C ASP A 107 18.57 9.45 11.37
N MET A 108 18.13 8.21 11.44
CA MET A 108 16.71 7.90 11.65
C MET A 108 16.47 7.54 13.10
N VAL A 109 15.46 8.16 13.69
CA VAL A 109 15.02 7.91 15.07
C VAL A 109 14.74 6.43 15.34
N ILE A 110 14.38 5.67 14.32
CA ILE A 110 13.97 4.25 14.40
C ILE A 110 15.11 3.29 14.04
N TYR A 111 16.13 3.73 13.27
CA TYR A 111 17.24 2.88 12.80
C TYR A 111 18.61 3.52 13.01
N LYS A 112 19.16 3.36 14.21
CA LYS A 112 20.49 3.89 14.57
C LYS A 112 21.66 3.24 13.83
N GLY A 113 21.47 2.07 13.22
CA GLY A 113 22.51 1.29 12.54
C GLY A 113 22.87 1.72 11.11
N VAL A 114 22.26 2.79 10.57
CA VAL A 114 22.46 3.25 9.18
C VAL A 114 23.25 4.57 9.13
N LYS A 115 23.79 5.00 10.26
CA LYS A 115 24.51 6.27 10.36
C LYS A 115 25.85 6.26 9.62
N ASP A 116 26.59 5.16 9.73
CA ASP A 116 27.94 5.02 9.21
C ASP A 116 28.05 4.02 8.05
N GLU A 117 26.95 3.41 7.66
CA GLU A 117 26.88 2.39 6.62
C GLU A 117 25.75 2.67 5.63
N ARG A 118 25.90 2.13 4.43
CA ARG A 118 24.85 2.03 3.43
C ARG A 118 24.38 0.58 3.36
N ARG A 119 23.07 0.36 3.39
CA ARG A 119 22.45 -0.93 3.26
C ARG A 119 21.55 -0.93 2.02
N GLN A 120 21.72 -1.93 1.17
CA GLN A 120 20.93 -2.10 -0.03
C GLN A 120 20.43 -3.53 -0.10
N GLY A 121 19.12 -3.71 -0.27
CA GLY A 121 18.55 -5.04 -0.30
C GLY A 121 17.03 -5.01 -0.38
N ASP A 122 16.46 -6.12 0.04
CA ASP A 122 15.04 -6.36 -0.01
C ASP A 122 14.49 -6.68 1.38
N LEU A 123 13.22 -6.39 1.58
CA LEU A 123 12.48 -6.78 2.76
C LEU A 123 11.11 -7.33 2.38
N VAL A 124 10.67 -8.28 3.18
CA VAL A 124 9.28 -8.75 3.21
C VAL A 124 8.76 -8.62 4.62
N ALA A 125 7.47 -8.29 4.77
CA ALA A 125 6.84 -8.25 6.08
C ALA A 125 5.38 -8.69 5.99
N LEU A 126 4.85 -9.20 7.09
CA LEU A 126 3.43 -9.48 7.28
C LEU A 126 2.94 -8.68 8.46
N GLY A 127 1.84 -7.98 8.29
CA GLY A 127 1.32 -7.06 9.29
C GLY A 127 -0.17 -7.17 9.53
N GLY A 128 -0.56 -6.67 10.70
CA GLY A 128 -1.93 -6.41 11.06
C GLY A 128 -2.11 -4.94 11.44
N PHE A 129 -3.24 -4.37 11.09
CA PHE A 129 -3.55 -2.99 11.37
C PHE A 129 -5.03 -2.79 11.71
N TYR A 130 -5.29 -1.72 12.41
CA TYR A 130 -6.60 -1.25 12.77
C TYR A 130 -6.74 0.22 12.38
N GLY A 131 -7.93 0.62 11.99
CA GLY A 131 -8.18 2.01 11.61
C GLY A 131 -9.62 2.44 11.80
N TYR A 132 -9.81 3.73 11.62
CA TYR A 132 -11.11 4.36 11.61
C TYR A 132 -11.24 5.30 10.42
N SER A 133 -12.40 5.25 9.75
CA SER A 133 -12.73 6.04 8.57
C SER A 133 -13.85 7.04 8.90
N TRP A 134 -13.58 8.33 8.72
CA TRP A 134 -14.54 9.42 8.86
C TRP A 134 -15.04 9.89 7.51
N ARG A 135 -16.35 10.02 7.37
CA ARG A 135 -16.93 10.60 6.17
C ARG A 135 -16.74 12.12 6.16
N LEU A 136 -16.05 12.65 5.13
CA LEU A 136 -15.90 14.09 4.92
C LEU A 136 -16.93 14.65 3.94
N GLY A 137 -17.50 13.80 3.08
CA GLY A 137 -18.45 14.21 2.05
C GLY A 137 -19.05 13.04 1.28
N ARG A 138 -19.64 13.33 0.13
CA ARG A 138 -20.31 12.29 -0.68
C ARG A 138 -19.36 11.22 -1.24
N ARG A 139 -18.11 11.61 -1.52
CA ARG A 139 -17.10 10.75 -2.16
C ARG A 139 -15.75 10.78 -1.46
N TRP A 140 -15.66 11.44 -0.31
CA TRP A 140 -14.41 11.59 0.41
C TRP A 140 -14.53 11.06 1.83
N THR A 141 -13.56 10.28 2.21
CA THR A 141 -13.33 9.88 3.61
C THR A 141 -11.90 10.18 4.00
N PHE A 142 -11.69 10.30 5.30
CA PHE A 142 -10.38 10.40 5.92
C PHE A 142 -10.20 9.21 6.82
N GLU A 143 -9.02 8.60 6.81
CA GLU A 143 -8.73 7.42 7.62
C GLU A 143 -7.49 7.65 8.48
N ALA A 144 -7.56 7.21 9.73
CA ALA A 144 -6.39 7.02 10.58
C ALA A 144 -6.17 5.52 10.78
N VAL A 145 -4.92 5.09 10.61
CA VAL A 145 -4.51 3.68 10.67
C VAL A 145 -3.32 3.53 11.58
N GLY A 146 -3.36 2.50 12.42
CA GLY A 146 -2.24 2.09 13.27
C GLY A 146 -2.07 0.58 13.24
N GLY A 147 -0.84 0.10 13.19
CA GLY A 147 -0.56 -1.33 13.12
C GLY A 147 0.89 -1.68 13.31
N VAL A 148 1.19 -2.96 13.17
CA VAL A 148 2.54 -3.50 13.27
C VAL A 148 2.71 -4.65 12.28
N ALA A 149 3.90 -4.74 11.69
CA ALA A 149 4.30 -5.88 10.87
C ALA A 149 5.58 -6.51 11.39
N VAL A 150 5.71 -7.81 11.21
CA VAL A 150 6.97 -8.55 11.41
C VAL A 150 7.62 -8.68 10.05
N GLY A 151 8.84 -8.18 9.95
CA GLY A 151 9.60 -8.14 8.72
C GLY A 151 10.88 -8.95 8.78
N TYR A 152 11.30 -9.41 7.62
CA TYR A 152 12.59 -10.04 7.36
C TYR A 152 13.25 -9.29 6.20
N ALA A 153 14.48 -8.84 6.43
CA ALA A 153 15.28 -8.13 5.43
C ALA A 153 16.58 -8.89 5.17
N TRP A 154 17.02 -8.88 3.91
CA TRP A 154 18.35 -9.33 3.47
C TRP A 154 18.98 -8.22 2.66
N TYR A 155 20.22 -7.88 2.98
CA TYR A 155 20.86 -6.71 2.40
C TYR A 155 22.38 -6.82 2.42
N ASP A 156 23.00 -6.15 1.45
CA ASP A 156 24.43 -5.92 1.38
C ASP A 156 24.77 -4.64 2.16
N ARG A 157 25.91 -4.65 2.80
CA ARG A 157 26.45 -3.52 3.58
C ARG A 157 27.64 -2.93 2.88
N PHE A 158 27.68 -1.61 2.86
CA PHE A 158 28.74 -0.84 2.23
C PHE A 158 29.23 0.26 3.17
N VAL A 159 30.52 0.54 3.15
CA VAL A 159 31.13 1.68 3.84
C VAL A 159 31.78 2.59 2.81
N MET A 160 31.75 3.89 3.05
CA MET A 160 32.44 4.84 2.20
C MET A 160 33.95 4.67 2.39
N ASN A 161 34.71 4.57 1.30
CA ASN A 161 36.14 4.43 1.36
C ASN A 161 36.80 5.67 2.01
N ASN A 162 38.06 5.56 2.40
CA ASN A 162 38.80 6.63 3.09
C ASN A 162 38.97 7.90 2.23
N ARG A 163 38.76 7.83 0.92
CA ARG A 163 38.81 8.98 0.00
C ARG A 163 37.45 9.68 -0.14
N GLY A 164 36.35 9.02 0.27
CA GLY A 164 35.00 9.56 0.21
C GLY A 164 34.39 9.60 -1.18
N ASP A 165 34.92 8.87 -2.13
CA ASP A 165 34.50 8.86 -3.54
C ASP A 165 33.85 7.53 -3.99
N ASP A 166 34.05 6.42 -3.27
CA ASP A 166 33.52 5.11 -3.61
C ASP A 166 33.01 4.33 -2.38
N TRP A 167 32.28 3.24 -2.64
CA TRP A 167 31.60 2.39 -1.67
C TRP A 167 32.21 1.00 -1.65
N ASP A 168 32.90 0.67 -0.58
CA ASP A 168 33.49 -0.65 -0.38
C ASP A 168 32.47 -1.59 0.26
N PRO A 169 32.22 -2.78 -0.32
CA PRO A 169 31.37 -3.79 0.29
C PRO A 169 32.04 -4.38 1.54
N ILE A 170 31.29 -4.51 2.61
CA ILE A 170 31.80 -5.09 3.88
C ILE A 170 31.12 -6.39 4.26
N GLY A 171 30.11 -6.84 3.51
CA GLY A 171 29.42 -8.13 3.68
C GLY A 171 27.92 -8.03 3.55
N ASP A 172 27.30 -9.19 3.65
CA ASP A 172 25.85 -9.40 3.60
C ASP A 172 25.32 -9.57 5.01
N ASP A 173 24.08 -9.21 5.23
CA ASP A 173 23.43 -9.40 6.53
C ASP A 173 21.94 -9.66 6.37
N LYS A 174 21.33 -10.20 7.43
CA LYS A 174 19.91 -10.51 7.51
C LYS A 174 19.38 -10.06 8.85
N SER A 175 18.18 -9.52 8.86
CA SER A 175 17.55 -9.08 10.12
C SER A 175 16.06 -9.34 10.16
N VAL A 176 15.57 -9.72 11.34
CA VAL A 176 14.14 -9.72 11.67
C VAL A 176 13.86 -8.47 12.48
N PHE A 177 12.76 -7.80 12.17
CA PHE A 177 12.42 -6.54 12.82
C PHE A 177 10.90 -6.35 12.92
N LEU A 178 10.50 -5.46 13.82
CA LEU A 178 9.13 -4.97 13.91
C LEU A 178 9.04 -3.64 13.15
N LEU A 179 8.07 -3.55 12.24
CA LEU A 179 7.78 -2.36 11.45
C LEU A 179 6.47 -1.74 11.95
N PRO A 180 6.51 -0.58 12.61
CA PRO A 180 5.29 0.15 12.94
C PRO A 180 4.62 0.62 11.64
N GLN A 181 3.30 0.48 11.57
CA GLN A 181 2.48 0.95 10.47
C GLN A 181 1.63 2.11 10.95
N LEU A 182 1.76 3.26 10.29
CA LEU A 182 0.96 4.45 10.57
C LEU A 182 0.44 5.02 9.25
N GLY A 183 -0.81 5.45 9.26
CA GLY A 183 -1.44 6.05 8.09
C GLY A 183 -2.44 7.14 8.46
N LEU A 184 -2.38 8.23 7.72
CA LEU A 184 -3.40 9.27 7.64
C LEU A 184 -3.77 9.39 6.16
N ASN A 185 -4.91 8.81 5.77
CA ASN A 185 -5.25 8.63 4.36
C ASN A 185 -6.41 9.55 3.96
N PHE A 186 -6.26 10.23 2.82
CA PHE A 186 -7.40 10.75 2.08
C PHE A 186 -7.85 9.72 1.06
N VAL A 187 -9.13 9.38 1.11
CA VAL A 187 -9.72 8.33 0.28
C VAL A 187 -10.81 8.93 -0.60
N TYR A 188 -10.74 8.65 -1.89
CA TYR A 188 -11.76 9.00 -2.87
C TYR A 188 -12.53 7.76 -3.30
N HIS A 189 -13.86 7.82 -3.25
CA HIS A 189 -14.78 6.75 -3.56
C HIS A 189 -15.35 6.89 -4.96
N ILE A 190 -15.13 5.89 -5.81
CA ILE A 190 -15.60 5.81 -7.20
C ILE A 190 -16.69 4.74 -7.28
N PRO A 191 -17.98 5.11 -7.36
CA PRO A 191 -19.06 4.15 -7.49
C PRO A 191 -18.95 3.43 -8.83
N LEU A 192 -18.84 2.10 -8.81
CA LEU A 192 -18.89 1.27 -9.99
C LEU A 192 -20.34 0.91 -10.27
N LYS A 193 -20.90 1.38 -11.39
CA LYS A 193 -22.26 1.03 -11.81
C LYS A 193 -22.35 -0.47 -12.05
N SER A 194 -23.15 -1.16 -11.26
CA SER A 194 -23.48 -2.57 -11.49
C SER A 194 -24.12 -2.73 -12.88
N LYS A 195 -23.84 -3.86 -13.57
CA LYS A 195 -24.50 -4.19 -14.86
C LYS A 195 -26.03 -4.24 -14.75
N GLU A 196 -26.53 -4.55 -13.58
CA GLU A 196 -27.97 -4.60 -13.26
C GLU A 196 -28.62 -3.22 -13.30
N SER A 197 -27.98 -2.19 -12.76
CA SER A 197 -28.46 -0.80 -12.80
C SER A 197 -28.56 -0.27 -14.25
N ARG A 198 -27.69 -0.74 -15.16
CA ARG A 198 -27.80 -0.44 -16.60
C ARG A 198 -29.02 -1.11 -17.24
N ARG A 199 -29.34 -2.34 -16.86
CA ARG A 199 -30.51 -3.08 -17.38
C ARG A 199 -31.81 -2.42 -16.96
N TYR A 200 -31.95 -2.06 -15.69
CA TYR A 200 -33.15 -1.36 -15.19
C TYR A 200 -33.27 0.06 -15.76
N GLY A 201 -32.16 0.77 -15.97
CA GLY A 201 -32.16 2.07 -16.63
C GLY A 201 -32.64 2.00 -18.07
N LEU A 202 -32.18 1.01 -18.86
CA LEU A 202 -32.60 0.76 -20.23
C LEU A 202 -34.08 0.33 -20.32
N THR A 203 -34.54 -0.55 -19.43
CA THR A 203 -35.93 -1.00 -19.39
C THR A 203 -36.89 0.13 -19.06
N ARG A 204 -36.49 1.06 -18.15
CA ARG A 204 -37.31 2.23 -17.82
C ARG A 204 -37.40 3.22 -18.97
N THR A 205 -36.31 3.40 -19.74
CA THR A 205 -36.29 4.28 -20.92
C THR A 205 -37.14 3.70 -22.05
N ILE A 206 -37.09 2.39 -22.27
CA ILE A 206 -37.92 1.70 -23.29
C ILE A 206 -39.41 1.80 -22.94
N ASN A 207 -39.79 1.54 -21.68
CA ASN A 207 -41.19 1.63 -21.26
C ASN A 207 -41.74 3.07 -21.30
N ASN A 208 -40.95 4.09 -21.09
CA ASN A 208 -41.37 5.48 -21.20
C ASN A 208 -41.58 5.90 -22.69
N ASN A 209 -40.86 5.29 -23.63
CA ASN A 209 -40.99 5.59 -25.06
C ASN A 209 -42.13 4.80 -25.72
N ILE A 210 -42.67 3.73 -25.10
CA ILE A 210 -43.80 2.97 -25.61
C ILE A 210 -45.13 3.60 -25.18
N ASN A 211 -45.14 4.39 -24.11
CA ASN A 211 -46.35 5.02 -23.54
C ASN A 211 -46.51 6.51 -23.94
N GLN A 212 -45.80 6.99 -24.99
CA GLN A 212 -46.02 8.24 -25.70
C GLN A 212 -46.51 7.96 -27.12
#